data_bbc1a47ed0846484edb2b7ed3204f7dc
#
_entry.id   bbc1a47ed0846484edb2b7ed3204f7dc
#
_cell.length_a   1.000
_cell.length_b   1.000
_cell.length_c   1.000
_cell.angle_alpha   90.00
_cell.angle_beta   90.00
_cell.angle_gamma   90.00
#
_symmetry.space_group_name_H-M   'P 1'
#
loop_
_entity.id
_entity.type
_entity.pdbx_description
1 polymer ?
#
loop_
_entity_poly.entity_id
_entity_poly.type
_entity_poly.pdbx_seq_one_letter_code
_entity_poly.pdbx_strand_id
1 'polypeptide(L)'
;FGTKWNYALGASVYNQSFYNVSGLGDNLKKRNDQLQALANATVGTAEYNQIAEELAHSARFRANYIEKANFLRLSTLYLGYDLSSLSRKWTRNVVNGMRFSFAIQNVFVLTNYSGADPQVEGNGGNRKQRGIGSLSRDITNTPHPRTYTATLSFTL
;
A
#
# COMPACT_ATOMS: atom_id res chain seq x y z
N PHE A 1 -18.93 20.38 3.07
CA PHE A 1 -18.12 19.16 3.08
C PHE A 1 -17.52 18.92 1.72
N GLY A 2 -16.40 18.17 1.67
CA GLY A 2 -15.76 17.80 0.42
C GLY A 2 -15.09 16.43 0.53
N THR A 3 -14.96 15.77 -0.63
CA THR A 3 -14.27 14.49 -0.75
C THR A 3 -13.29 14.55 -1.92
N LYS A 4 -12.13 13.89 -1.77
CA LYS A 4 -11.17 13.73 -2.84
C LYS A 4 -10.94 12.24 -3.09
N TRP A 5 -11.13 11.83 -4.32
CA TRP A 5 -10.94 10.47 -4.77
C TRP A 5 -9.79 10.36 -5.73
N ASN A 6 -8.99 9.31 -5.62
CA ASN A 6 -7.96 8.93 -6.56
C ASN A 6 -8.23 7.51 -7.03
N TYR A 7 -7.95 7.23 -8.29
CA TYR A 7 -8.08 5.88 -8.83
C TYR A 7 -6.99 5.60 -9.86
N ALA A 8 -6.67 4.34 -10.05
CA ALA A 8 -5.89 3.86 -11.18
C ALA A 8 -6.49 2.57 -11.71
N LEU A 9 -6.58 2.47 -13.03
CA LEU A 9 -7.05 1.29 -13.74
C LEU A 9 -5.97 0.86 -14.73
N GLY A 10 -5.80 -0.45 -14.93
CA GLY A 10 -4.78 -1.02 -15.81
C GLY A 10 -3.36 -0.98 -15.22
N ALA A 11 -3.20 -0.54 -13.97
CA ALA A 11 -1.90 -0.54 -13.30
C ALA A 11 -1.45 -1.95 -12.96
N SER A 12 -0.14 -2.20 -13.09
CA SER A 12 0.51 -3.43 -12.63
C SER A 12 1.74 -3.06 -11.82
N VAL A 13 1.98 -3.79 -10.74
CA VAL A 13 3.09 -3.57 -9.81
C VAL A 13 3.86 -4.85 -9.63
N TYR A 14 5.19 -4.76 -9.66
CA TYR A 14 6.06 -5.84 -9.24
C TYR A 14 6.18 -5.83 -7.71
N ASN A 15 5.54 -6.81 -7.07
CA ASN A 15 5.54 -6.95 -5.62
C ASN A 15 6.85 -7.61 -5.14
N GLN A 16 7.90 -6.79 -5.07
CA GLN A 16 9.20 -7.28 -4.60
C GLN A 16 9.20 -7.56 -3.10
N SER A 17 8.39 -6.86 -2.34
CA SER A 17 8.23 -7.14 -0.90
C SER A 17 7.75 -8.58 -0.70
N PHE A 18 6.74 -9.00 -1.45
CA PHE A 18 6.26 -10.38 -1.43
C PHE A 18 7.30 -11.36 -1.96
N TYR A 19 8.02 -11.01 -3.04
CA TYR A 19 9.14 -11.82 -3.55
C TYR A 19 10.22 -12.03 -2.49
N ASN A 20 10.61 -10.97 -1.77
CA ASN A 20 11.64 -11.04 -0.74
C ASN A 20 11.17 -11.85 0.48
N VAL A 21 9.93 -11.65 0.91
CA VAL A 21 9.34 -12.35 2.06
C VAL A 21 8.98 -13.79 1.72
N SER A 22 8.57 -14.06 0.48
CA SER A 22 8.28 -15.43 0.04
C SER A 22 9.51 -16.34 0.01
N GLY A 23 10.72 -15.74 0.02
CA GLY A 23 11.95 -16.49 0.28
C GLY A 23 12.34 -16.61 1.76
N LEU A 24 11.68 -15.85 2.68
CA LEU A 24 12.14 -15.68 4.06
C LEU A 24 11.05 -15.86 5.14
N GLY A 25 9.80 -16.06 4.81
CA GLY A 25 8.70 -16.17 5.78
C GLY A 25 8.10 -17.58 5.88
N ASP A 26 6.77 -17.66 5.85
CA ASP A 26 6.03 -18.93 5.84
C ASP A 26 6.43 -19.85 4.69
N ASN A 27 6.97 -19.27 3.62
CA ASN A 27 7.55 -20.02 2.52
C ASN A 27 8.93 -20.61 2.83
N LEU A 28 9.65 -20.15 3.86
CA LEU A 28 10.86 -20.85 4.35
C LEU A 28 10.48 -22.24 4.84
N LYS A 29 9.40 -22.35 5.59
CA LYS A 29 8.90 -23.67 6.03
C LYS A 29 8.53 -24.52 4.82
N LYS A 30 7.69 -24.00 3.94
CA LYS A 30 7.30 -24.71 2.71
C LYS A 30 8.50 -25.10 1.86
N ARG A 31 9.47 -24.19 1.71
CA ARG A 31 10.69 -24.46 0.95
C ARG A 31 11.59 -25.48 1.65
N ASN A 32 11.72 -25.42 2.98
CA ASN A 32 12.45 -26.42 3.73
C ASN A 32 11.76 -27.79 3.66
N ASP A 33 10.44 -27.85 3.75
CA ASP A 33 9.67 -29.07 3.58
C ASP A 33 9.87 -29.67 2.18
N GLN A 34 9.87 -28.83 1.14
CA GLN A 34 10.17 -29.23 -0.24
C GLN A 34 11.61 -29.72 -0.40
N LEU A 35 12.59 -29.06 0.21
CA LEU A 35 14.00 -29.48 0.19
C LEU A 35 14.18 -30.82 0.91
N GLN A 36 13.51 -31.03 2.04
CA GLN A 36 13.52 -32.32 2.74
C GLN A 36 12.84 -33.41 1.93
N ALA A 37 11.70 -33.10 1.30
CA ALA A 37 11.04 -34.05 0.41
C ALA A 37 11.94 -34.42 -0.79
N LEU A 38 12.63 -33.45 -1.38
CA LEU A 38 13.58 -33.68 -2.46
C LEU A 38 14.77 -34.54 -2.00
N ALA A 39 15.30 -34.28 -0.80
CA ALA A 39 16.41 -35.04 -0.22
C ALA A 39 16.03 -36.52 0.07
N ASN A 40 14.76 -36.78 0.38
CA ASN A 40 14.24 -38.11 0.65
C ASN A 40 13.75 -38.84 -0.61
N ALA A 41 13.51 -38.13 -1.70
CA ALA A 41 13.07 -38.72 -2.96
C ALA A 41 14.22 -39.36 -3.73
N THR A 42 13.95 -40.46 -4.39
CA THR A 42 14.96 -41.13 -5.23
C THR A 42 15.19 -40.36 -6.52
N VAL A 43 16.45 -39.97 -6.77
CA VAL A 43 16.86 -39.23 -7.97
C VAL A 43 16.37 -39.96 -9.24
N GLY A 44 15.73 -39.19 -10.16
CA GLY A 44 15.22 -39.68 -11.42
C GLY A 44 13.78 -40.21 -11.38
N THR A 45 13.14 -40.25 -10.20
CA THR A 45 11.71 -40.55 -10.10
C THR A 45 10.86 -39.37 -10.54
N ALA A 46 9.61 -39.61 -10.91
CA ALA A 46 8.66 -38.55 -11.27
C ALA A 46 8.45 -37.57 -10.12
N GLU A 47 8.40 -38.06 -8.88
CA GLU A 47 8.27 -37.26 -7.67
C GLU A 47 9.49 -36.32 -7.49
N TYR A 48 10.71 -36.85 -7.58
CA TYR A 48 11.94 -36.05 -7.52
C TYR A 48 11.94 -34.94 -8.54
N ASN A 49 11.62 -35.27 -9.81
CA ASN A 49 11.64 -34.31 -10.90
C ASN A 49 10.59 -33.23 -10.72
N GLN A 50 9.39 -33.56 -10.23
CA GLN A 50 8.34 -32.59 -9.95
C GLN A 50 8.75 -31.61 -8.85
N ILE A 51 9.28 -32.09 -7.72
CA ILE A 51 9.72 -31.24 -6.62
C ILE A 51 10.89 -30.35 -7.06
N ALA A 52 11.85 -30.91 -7.81
CA ALA A 52 12.99 -30.18 -8.34
C ALA A 52 12.55 -29.06 -9.32
N GLU A 53 11.56 -29.35 -10.16
CA GLU A 53 10.99 -28.39 -11.10
C GLU A 53 10.24 -27.27 -10.37
N GLU A 54 9.43 -27.58 -9.38
CA GLU A 54 8.75 -26.58 -8.53
C GLU A 54 9.74 -25.66 -7.80
N LEU A 55 10.80 -26.22 -7.22
CA LEU A 55 11.85 -25.45 -6.57
C LEU A 55 12.62 -24.56 -7.55
N ALA A 56 12.88 -25.06 -8.77
CA ALA A 56 13.54 -24.29 -9.82
C ALA A 56 12.62 -23.18 -10.37
N HIS A 57 11.32 -23.43 -10.50
CA HIS A 57 10.33 -22.48 -10.96
C HIS A 57 10.18 -21.30 -9.98
N SER A 58 10.09 -21.58 -8.70
CA SER A 58 9.94 -20.53 -7.66
C SER A 58 11.11 -19.53 -7.64
N ALA A 59 12.30 -19.98 -8.06
CA ALA A 59 13.49 -19.13 -8.11
C ALA A 59 13.63 -18.30 -9.40
N ARG A 60 12.99 -18.71 -10.51
CA ARG A 60 13.25 -18.15 -11.84
C ARG A 60 12.20 -17.17 -12.35
N PHE A 61 10.94 -17.30 -11.97
CA PHE A 61 9.86 -16.51 -12.58
C PHE A 61 9.39 -15.35 -11.70
N ARG A 62 10.09 -14.23 -11.84
CA ARG A 62 9.68 -12.94 -11.24
C ARG A 62 8.35 -12.43 -11.78
N ALA A 63 7.90 -12.92 -12.94
CA ALA A 63 6.60 -12.57 -13.51
C ALA A 63 5.42 -12.93 -12.61
N ASN A 64 5.55 -13.99 -11.79
CA ASN A 64 4.53 -14.40 -10.83
C ASN A 64 4.28 -13.38 -9.71
N TYR A 65 5.17 -12.41 -9.55
CA TYR A 65 5.05 -11.34 -8.56
C TYR A 65 4.60 -10.02 -9.18
N ILE A 66 4.22 -10.02 -10.47
CA ILE A 66 3.58 -8.89 -11.11
C ILE A 66 2.07 -9.02 -10.89
N GLU A 67 1.53 -8.13 -10.09
CA GLU A 67 0.13 -8.11 -9.70
C GLU A 67 -0.59 -6.92 -10.31
N LYS A 68 -1.90 -7.05 -10.52
CA LYS A 68 -2.75 -5.92 -10.87
C LYS A 68 -2.90 -5.02 -9.64
N ALA A 69 -2.59 -3.74 -9.81
CA ALA A 69 -2.65 -2.73 -8.77
C ALA A 69 -3.73 -1.69 -9.06
N ASN A 70 -4.89 -2.14 -9.55
CA ASN A 70 -6.05 -1.28 -9.70
C ASN A 70 -6.54 -0.86 -8.31
N PHE A 71 -6.88 0.41 -8.16
CA PHE A 71 -7.42 0.89 -6.89
C PHE A 71 -8.41 2.04 -7.05
N LEU A 72 -9.25 2.19 -6.04
CA LEU A 72 -10.06 3.37 -5.77
C LEU A 72 -9.79 3.80 -4.32
N ARG A 73 -9.33 5.03 -4.14
CA ARG A 73 -8.97 5.57 -2.83
C ARG A 73 -9.80 6.80 -2.51
N LEU A 74 -10.40 6.83 -1.32
CA LEU A 74 -10.89 8.07 -0.72
C LEU A 74 -9.71 8.71 0.03
N SER A 75 -9.07 9.68 -0.64
CA SER A 75 -7.85 10.31 -0.15
C SER A 75 -8.12 11.33 0.94
N THR A 76 -9.23 12.06 0.83
CA THR A 76 -9.57 13.11 1.80
C THR A 76 -11.08 13.18 1.98
N LEU A 77 -11.50 13.24 3.22
CA LEU A 77 -12.82 13.65 3.65
C LEU A 77 -12.66 14.95 4.45
N TYR A 78 -13.37 15.98 4.07
CA TYR A 78 -13.32 17.29 4.70
C TYR A 78 -14.72 17.72 5.13
N LEU A 79 -14.83 18.19 6.36
CA LEU A 79 -16.03 18.83 6.93
C LEU A 79 -15.62 20.21 7.42
N GLY A 80 -16.39 21.24 7.08
CA GLY A 80 -16.18 22.59 7.59
C GLY A 80 -17.53 23.18 8.05
N TYR A 81 -17.53 23.79 9.20
CA TYR A 81 -18.70 24.43 9.76
C TYR A 81 -18.38 25.84 10.25
N ASP A 82 -19.23 26.79 9.89
CA ASP A 82 -19.13 28.17 10.32
C ASP A 82 -19.87 28.36 11.65
N LEU A 83 -19.14 28.76 12.67
CA LEU A 83 -19.61 29.01 14.02
C LEU A 83 -19.65 30.51 14.33
N SER A 84 -19.52 31.39 13.34
CA SER A 84 -19.42 32.84 13.54
C SER A 84 -20.61 33.45 14.26
N SER A 85 -21.83 32.93 14.01
CA SER A 85 -23.03 33.38 14.71
C SER A 85 -23.00 33.05 16.21
N LEU A 86 -22.44 31.89 16.55
CA LEU A 86 -22.29 31.43 17.92
C LEU A 86 -21.19 32.22 18.65
N SER A 87 -20.03 32.44 17.98
CA SER A 87 -18.92 33.18 18.55
C SER A 87 -19.28 34.62 18.87
N ARG A 88 -19.95 35.33 17.95
CA ARG A 88 -20.44 36.69 18.16
C ARG A 88 -21.37 36.82 19.38
N LYS A 89 -22.28 35.87 19.53
CA LYS A 89 -23.22 35.84 20.65
C LYS A 89 -22.50 35.62 22.00
N TRP A 90 -21.51 34.74 22.04
CA TRP A 90 -20.80 34.37 23.26
C TRP A 90 -19.78 35.42 23.69
N THR A 91 -19.09 36.03 22.72
CA THR A 91 -17.99 36.95 22.98
C THR A 91 -18.41 38.43 22.95
N ARG A 92 -19.72 38.72 22.84
CA ARG A 92 -20.25 40.08 22.69
C ARG A 92 -19.59 40.85 21.52
N ASN A 93 -19.46 40.16 20.38
CA ASN A 93 -18.82 40.66 19.15
C ASN A 93 -17.31 40.96 19.25
N VAL A 94 -16.59 40.40 20.23
CA VAL A 94 -15.13 40.48 20.27
C VAL A 94 -14.52 39.52 19.21
N VAL A 95 -15.11 38.31 19.06
CA VAL A 95 -14.70 37.36 18.01
C VAL A 95 -15.75 37.42 16.89
N ASN A 96 -15.37 38.02 15.79
CA ASN A 96 -16.28 38.26 14.65
C ASN A 96 -16.48 37.01 13.78
N GLY A 97 -15.53 36.10 13.74
CA GLY A 97 -15.61 34.85 12.99
C GLY A 97 -15.03 33.69 13.76
N MET A 98 -15.70 32.53 13.66
CA MET A 98 -15.19 31.26 14.14
C MET A 98 -15.56 30.16 13.16
N ARG A 99 -14.58 29.37 12.75
CA ARG A 99 -14.77 28.25 11.85
C ARG A 99 -14.12 26.99 12.41
N PHE A 100 -14.90 25.94 12.49
CA PHE A 100 -14.40 24.61 12.77
C PHE A 100 -14.25 23.83 11.48
N SER A 101 -13.14 23.14 11.31
CA SER A 101 -12.96 22.19 10.21
C SER A 101 -12.33 20.89 10.70
N PHE A 102 -12.75 19.80 10.08
CA PHE A 102 -12.26 18.46 10.35
C PHE A 102 -11.92 17.78 9.04
N ALA A 103 -10.74 17.22 8.97
CA ALA A 103 -10.26 16.51 7.80
C ALA A 103 -9.71 15.14 8.18
N ILE A 104 -10.04 14.13 7.38
CA ILE A 104 -9.43 12.81 7.45
C ILE A 104 -8.68 12.59 6.13
N GLN A 105 -7.40 12.25 6.22
CA GLN A 105 -6.60 11.84 5.08
C GLN A 105 -6.41 10.32 5.06
N ASN A 106 -6.32 9.75 3.87
CA ASN A 106 -6.18 8.30 3.63
C ASN A 106 -7.30 7.49 4.32
N VAL A 107 -8.55 7.83 4.00
CA VAL A 107 -9.74 7.27 4.66
C VAL A 107 -9.84 5.77 4.42
N PHE A 108 -9.76 5.34 3.15
CA PHE A 108 -9.67 3.93 2.76
C PHE A 108 -9.17 3.78 1.32
N VAL A 109 -8.76 2.56 1.01
CA VAL A 109 -8.43 2.12 -0.35
C VAL A 109 -9.12 0.80 -0.64
N LEU A 110 -9.72 0.70 -1.82
CA LEU A 110 -10.30 -0.53 -2.38
C LEU A 110 -9.36 -1.02 -3.46
N THR A 111 -8.81 -2.21 -3.31
CA THR A 111 -7.86 -2.80 -4.25
C THR A 111 -7.84 -4.31 -4.12
N ASN A 112 -7.44 -5.01 -5.18
CA ASN A 112 -7.14 -6.44 -5.17
C ASN A 112 -5.62 -6.70 -5.09
N TYR A 113 -4.82 -5.65 -4.92
CA TYR A 113 -3.39 -5.77 -4.74
C TYR A 113 -3.07 -6.39 -3.37
N SER A 114 -2.15 -7.36 -3.33
CA SER A 114 -1.82 -8.09 -2.11
C SER A 114 -0.83 -7.36 -1.19
N GLY A 115 -0.12 -6.35 -1.72
CA GLY A 115 0.83 -5.55 -0.94
C GLY A 115 0.16 -4.49 -0.08
N ALA A 116 0.98 -3.77 0.67
CA ALA A 116 0.52 -2.80 1.67
C ALA A 116 -0.21 -1.58 1.06
N ASP A 117 0.21 -1.11 -0.10
CA ASP A 117 -0.39 0.02 -0.82
C ASP A 117 -0.21 -0.16 -2.33
N PRO A 118 -1.30 -0.12 -3.15
CA PRO A 118 -1.19 -0.22 -4.60
C PRO A 118 -0.56 1.02 -5.26
N GLN A 119 -0.56 2.15 -4.58
CA GLN A 119 0.07 3.39 -5.02
C GLN A 119 1.52 3.42 -4.54
N VAL A 120 2.34 2.54 -5.11
CA VAL A 120 3.76 2.48 -4.78
C VAL A 120 4.52 3.55 -5.55
N GLU A 121 5.11 4.48 -4.82
CA GLU A 121 6.20 5.28 -5.33
C GLU A 121 7.48 4.46 -5.14
N GLY A 122 8.03 3.93 -6.22
CA GLY A 122 9.22 3.08 -6.19
C GLY A 122 10.36 3.74 -5.44
N ASN A 123 10.43 3.48 -4.14
CA ASN A 123 11.47 4.01 -3.25
C ASN A 123 12.70 3.09 -3.30
N GLY A 124 13.14 2.78 -4.51
CA GLY A 124 14.45 2.16 -4.71
C GLY A 124 15.54 3.14 -4.27
N GLY A 125 16.17 2.87 -3.15
CA GLY A 125 17.13 3.70 -2.42
C GLY A 125 18.35 4.24 -3.18
N ASN A 126 18.36 4.23 -4.50
CA ASN A 126 19.36 4.89 -5.33
C ASN A 126 18.67 5.77 -6.37
N ARG A 127 18.82 7.09 -6.24
CA ARG A 127 18.39 8.10 -7.23
C ARG A 127 18.82 7.79 -8.67
N LYS A 128 19.85 6.98 -8.89
CA LYS A 128 20.32 6.56 -10.20
C LYS A 128 19.50 5.45 -10.87
N GLN A 129 18.61 4.77 -10.13
CA GLN A 129 17.73 3.72 -10.65
C GLN A 129 16.28 4.18 -10.86
N ARG A 130 16.02 5.49 -10.84
CA ARG A 130 14.73 6.08 -11.19
C ARG A 130 14.50 6.07 -12.71
N GLY A 131 14.59 4.91 -13.34
CA GLY A 131 14.04 4.70 -14.67
C GLY A 131 12.52 4.48 -14.59
N ILE A 132 11.84 4.64 -15.72
CA ILE A 132 10.39 4.41 -15.86
C ILE A 132 9.95 3.07 -15.26
N GLY A 133 10.82 2.05 -15.21
CA GLY A 133 10.55 0.75 -14.61
C GLY A 133 10.61 0.68 -13.08
N SER A 134 11.04 1.74 -12.38
CA SER A 134 11.08 1.75 -10.90
C SER A 134 9.78 2.25 -10.26
N LEU A 135 8.92 2.92 -11.02
CA LEU A 135 7.65 3.47 -10.55
C LEU A 135 6.58 2.42 -10.26
N SER A 136 6.80 1.19 -10.72
CA SER A 136 5.84 0.08 -10.55
C SER A 136 6.40 -1.03 -9.67
N ARG A 137 7.31 -0.71 -8.74
CA ARG A 137 8.00 -1.69 -7.90
C ARG A 137 7.72 -1.43 -6.43
N ASP A 138 7.08 -2.37 -5.78
CA ASP A 138 6.87 -2.35 -4.33
C ASP A 138 8.09 -2.95 -3.61
N ILE A 139 8.87 -2.09 -2.97
CA ILE A 139 10.01 -2.51 -2.15
C ILE A 139 9.80 -1.97 -0.73
N THR A 140 9.25 -2.80 0.15
CA THR A 140 9.08 -2.48 1.58
C THR A 140 8.41 -1.11 1.83
N ASN A 141 7.43 -0.76 0.99
CA ASN A 141 6.70 0.49 1.15
C ASN A 141 5.81 0.45 2.39
N THR A 142 5.92 1.48 3.20
CA THR A 142 5.00 1.69 4.31
C THR A 142 3.72 2.31 3.78
N PRO A 143 2.54 1.76 4.11
CA PRO A 143 1.27 2.35 3.71
C PRO A 143 1.13 3.75 4.30
N HIS A 144 0.48 4.65 3.55
CA HIS A 144 0.22 5.99 4.03
C HIS A 144 -0.64 5.98 5.31
N PRO A 145 -0.22 6.65 6.38
CA PRO A 145 -0.98 6.68 7.62
C PRO A 145 -2.31 7.41 7.43
N ARG A 146 -3.32 6.96 8.15
CA ARG A 146 -4.56 7.73 8.27
C ARG A 146 -4.34 8.88 9.24
N THR A 147 -4.61 10.11 8.78
CA THR A 147 -4.39 11.31 9.57
C THR A 147 -5.72 12.01 9.83
N TYR A 148 -5.95 12.42 11.07
CA TYR A 148 -7.10 13.19 11.49
C TYR A 148 -6.63 14.58 11.88
N THR A 149 -7.23 15.60 11.29
CA THR A 149 -6.91 17.00 11.57
C THR A 149 -8.16 17.76 11.96
N ALA A 150 -8.16 18.34 13.14
CA ALA A 150 -9.20 19.26 13.58
C ALA A 150 -8.58 20.66 13.68
N THR A 151 -9.25 21.65 13.08
CA THR A 151 -8.78 23.04 13.07
C THR A 151 -9.91 23.94 13.52
N LEU A 152 -9.59 24.85 14.45
CA LEU A 152 -10.46 25.91 14.90
C LEU A 152 -9.82 27.25 14.58
N SER A 153 -10.45 28.03 13.71
CA SER A 153 -9.95 29.34 13.27
C SER A 153 -10.81 30.44 13.85
N PHE A 154 -10.16 31.52 14.28
CA PHE A 154 -10.84 32.69 14.83
C PHE A 154 -10.46 33.95 14.03
N THR A 155 -11.42 34.85 13.88
CA THR A 155 -11.20 36.20 13.35
C THR A 155 -11.72 37.18 14.39
N LEU A 156 -10.85 38.10 14.81
CA LEU A 156 -11.14 39.19 15.76
C LEU A 156 -11.72 40.39 15.02
#